data_f4c45a71eefe66436de65ed751b6c448
#
_entry.id   f4c45a71eefe66436de65ed751b6c448
#
_cell.length_a   1.000
_cell.length_b   1.000
_cell.length_c   1.000
_cell.angle_alpha   90.00
_cell.angle_beta   90.00
_cell.angle_gamma   90.00
#
_symmetry.space_group_name_H-M   'P 1'
#
loop_
_entity.id
_entity.type
_entity.pdbx_description
1 polymer ?
#
loop_
_entity_poly.entity_id
_entity_poly.type
_entity_poly.pdbx_seq_one_letter_code
_entity_poly.pdbx_strand_id
1 'polypeptide(L)'
;MEKPKMQTSPAAKNTFLECERDIVFILMMLAAGYFGAFTYSIRGGVFCNAQTGNFVLLAMALGNGQWFHALYFVIPITAYCVGTMLSEVLPGYVKKSHLIRWDTLLIVIEILVVIFLGFLPESAPVQITQVLINFICSMQYNTFRQAEGIPMATTFCTNHIRQVGIAITKSLRHPQERLPHLRRLRTHAVMLVSFVLGGVASTFLCRFFLGKAIWFSLIPLGFVLADLLYADLVKEKGRLDQIPRGH
;
A
#
# COMPACT_ATOMS: atom_id res chain seq x y z
N MET A 1 21.56 -52.26 12.38
CA MET A 1 21.48 -50.77 12.39
C MET A 1 20.57 -50.33 11.26
N GLU A 2 19.31 -50.17 11.58
CA GLU A 2 18.25 -49.78 10.63
C GLU A 2 18.20 -48.26 10.50
N LYS A 3 18.34 -47.74 9.27
CA LYS A 3 18.28 -46.31 9.00
C LYS A 3 16.84 -45.82 9.18
N PRO A 4 16.59 -44.73 9.91
CA PRO A 4 15.23 -44.22 10.05
C PRO A 4 14.69 -43.75 8.71
N LYS A 5 13.52 -44.27 8.34
CA LYS A 5 12.73 -43.83 7.17
C LYS A 5 12.36 -42.34 7.33
N MET A 6 12.87 -41.54 6.42
CA MET A 6 12.49 -40.13 6.30
C MET A 6 11.01 -40.08 5.92
N GLN A 7 10.13 -39.74 6.88
CA GLN A 7 8.73 -39.45 6.60
C GLN A 7 8.67 -38.21 5.72
N THR A 8 8.29 -38.38 4.48
CA THR A 8 7.91 -37.30 3.59
C THR A 8 6.63 -36.69 4.14
N SER A 9 6.77 -35.52 4.77
CA SER A 9 5.65 -34.70 5.21
C SER A 9 4.77 -34.35 3.99
N PRO A 10 3.43 -34.44 4.09
CA PRO A 10 2.53 -34.06 3.00
C PRO A 10 2.70 -32.57 2.67
N ALA A 11 2.66 -32.28 1.36
CA ALA A 11 2.86 -30.99 0.72
C ALA A 11 2.48 -29.78 1.61
N ALA A 12 3.43 -28.87 1.80
CA ALA A 12 3.24 -27.62 2.51
C ALA A 12 2.09 -26.82 1.86
N LYS A 13 0.87 -26.98 2.39
CA LYS A 13 -0.28 -26.14 2.07
C LYS A 13 0.08 -24.69 2.40
N ASN A 14 -0.09 -23.81 1.43
CA ASN A 14 -0.01 -22.34 1.48
C ASN A 14 0.44 -21.76 2.83
N THR A 15 1.74 -21.49 2.96
CA THR A 15 2.35 -20.99 4.20
C THR A 15 2.09 -19.50 4.43
N PHE A 16 1.51 -18.79 3.45
CA PHE A 16 1.23 -17.36 3.50
C PHE A 16 -0.25 -17.10 3.74
N LEU A 17 -0.54 -16.02 4.47
CA LEU A 17 -1.89 -15.51 4.63
C LEU A 17 -2.36 -14.85 3.33
N GLU A 18 -3.67 -14.68 3.14
CA GLU A 18 -4.21 -14.06 1.94
C GLU A 18 -3.73 -12.61 1.80
N CYS A 19 -3.66 -11.86 2.90
CA CYS A 19 -3.12 -10.50 2.92
C CYS A 19 -1.62 -10.41 2.52
N GLU A 20 -0.90 -11.54 2.53
CA GLU A 20 0.50 -11.64 2.10
C GLU A 20 0.66 -12.07 0.63
N ARG A 21 -0.43 -12.19 -0.14
CA ARG A 21 -0.39 -12.63 -1.55
C ARG A 21 0.07 -11.52 -2.48
N ASP A 22 0.88 -11.87 -3.47
CA ASP A 22 1.37 -10.92 -4.50
C ASP A 22 0.22 -10.12 -5.14
N ILE A 23 -0.96 -10.74 -5.38
CA ILE A 23 -2.10 -10.08 -6.01
C ILE A 23 -2.65 -8.94 -5.16
N VAL A 24 -2.70 -9.07 -3.84
CA VAL A 24 -3.13 -8.02 -2.92
C VAL A 24 -2.18 -6.82 -3.06
N PHE A 25 -0.87 -7.05 -3.06
CA PHE A 25 0.13 -5.99 -3.21
C PHE A 25 0.07 -5.33 -4.59
N ILE A 26 -0.19 -6.07 -5.66
CA ILE A 26 -0.36 -5.54 -7.02
C ILE A 26 -1.53 -4.55 -7.05
N LEU A 27 -2.69 -4.93 -6.50
CA LEU A 27 -3.89 -4.09 -6.45
C LEU A 27 -3.69 -2.87 -5.53
N MET A 28 -3.00 -3.03 -4.40
CA MET A 28 -2.64 -1.94 -3.51
C MET A 28 -1.68 -0.93 -4.16
N MET A 29 -0.68 -1.41 -4.92
CA MET A 29 0.22 -0.54 -5.69
C MET A 29 -0.51 0.20 -6.81
N LEU A 30 -1.49 -0.44 -7.46
CA LEU A 30 -2.36 0.20 -8.44
C LEU A 30 -3.16 1.34 -7.79
N ALA A 31 -3.78 1.08 -6.64
CA ALA A 31 -4.52 2.08 -5.87
C ALA A 31 -3.61 3.23 -5.38
N ALA A 32 -2.40 2.91 -4.91
CA ALA A 32 -1.44 3.91 -4.45
C ALA A 32 -0.96 4.83 -5.59
N GLY A 33 -0.69 4.27 -6.78
CA GLY A 33 -0.37 5.06 -7.96
C GLY A 33 -1.53 5.97 -8.36
N TYR A 34 -2.76 5.45 -8.26
CA TYR A 34 -3.98 6.21 -8.50
C TYR A 34 -4.10 7.40 -7.53
N PHE A 35 -3.96 7.17 -6.23
CA PHE A 35 -4.01 8.22 -5.20
C PHE A 35 -2.91 9.26 -5.38
N GLY A 36 -1.68 8.84 -5.69
CA GLY A 36 -0.56 9.74 -5.90
C GLY A 36 -0.80 10.71 -7.05
N ALA A 37 -1.29 10.22 -8.19
CA ALA A 37 -1.60 11.06 -9.34
C ALA A 37 -2.84 11.95 -9.08
N PHE A 38 -3.86 11.43 -8.40
CA PHE A 38 -5.06 12.16 -8.02
C PHE A 38 -4.74 13.37 -7.13
N THR A 39 -4.02 13.14 -6.02
CA THR A 39 -3.70 14.22 -5.07
C THR A 39 -2.77 15.26 -5.68
N TYR A 40 -1.81 14.83 -6.48
CA TYR A 40 -0.88 15.75 -7.11
C TYR A 40 -1.55 16.60 -8.21
N SER A 41 -2.37 15.98 -9.07
CA SER A 41 -2.94 16.66 -10.24
C SER A 41 -4.07 17.62 -9.90
N ILE A 42 -4.97 17.26 -8.98
CA ILE A 42 -6.21 18.01 -8.75
C ILE A 42 -6.50 18.38 -7.29
N ARG A 43 -5.61 17.98 -6.37
CA ARG A 43 -5.76 18.27 -4.93
C ARG A 43 -4.51 18.95 -4.34
N GLY A 44 -3.97 19.94 -5.07
CA GLY A 44 -3.00 20.92 -4.56
C GLY A 44 -1.52 20.47 -4.57
N GLY A 45 -1.13 19.51 -5.41
CA GLY A 45 0.28 19.21 -5.67
C GLY A 45 1.02 18.52 -4.52
N VAL A 46 0.30 17.83 -3.63
CA VAL A 46 0.88 17.09 -2.50
C VAL A 46 0.99 15.61 -2.84
N PHE A 47 2.14 15.01 -2.51
CA PHE A 47 2.33 13.58 -2.62
C PHE A 47 1.74 12.87 -1.40
N CYS A 48 0.67 12.09 -1.58
CA CYS A 48 0.02 11.35 -0.49
C CYS A 48 0.85 10.15 0.02
N ASN A 49 1.73 9.62 -0.82
CA ASN A 49 2.46 8.38 -0.58
C ASN A 49 3.99 8.54 -0.58
N ALA A 50 4.51 9.71 -0.94
CA ALA A 50 5.95 9.96 -1.06
C ALA A 50 6.37 11.17 -0.21
N GLN A 51 6.49 10.97 1.11
CA GLN A 51 6.76 12.08 2.04
C GLN A 51 8.07 12.82 1.75
N THR A 52 9.08 12.17 1.17
CA THR A 52 10.32 12.85 0.74
C THR A 52 10.02 14.04 -0.17
N GLY A 53 9.08 13.91 -1.11
CA GLY A 53 8.65 15.03 -1.96
C GLY A 53 8.05 16.17 -1.14
N ASN A 54 7.19 15.87 -0.18
CA ASN A 54 6.57 16.86 0.69
C ASN A 54 7.61 17.58 1.57
N PHE A 55 8.63 16.88 2.08
CA PHE A 55 9.74 17.50 2.82
C PHE A 55 10.59 18.42 1.93
N VAL A 56 10.82 18.07 0.67
CA VAL A 56 11.51 18.96 -0.29
C VAL A 56 10.69 20.23 -0.55
N LEU A 57 9.38 20.08 -0.77
CA LEU A 57 8.47 21.23 -0.98
C LEU A 57 8.40 22.13 0.27
N LEU A 58 8.36 21.52 1.46
CA LEU A 58 8.45 22.23 2.73
C LEU A 58 9.77 23.03 2.85
N ALA A 59 10.90 22.39 2.57
CA ALA A 59 12.22 23.04 2.63
C ALA A 59 12.33 24.20 1.64
N MET A 60 11.81 24.03 0.42
CA MET A 60 11.76 25.10 -0.59
C MET A 60 10.91 26.30 -0.13
N ALA A 61 9.73 26.04 0.46
CA ALA A 61 8.88 27.09 1.01
C ALA A 61 9.55 27.86 2.15
N LEU A 62 10.22 27.14 3.07
CA LEU A 62 10.98 27.76 4.17
C LEU A 62 12.16 28.58 3.65
N GLY A 63 12.94 28.04 2.70
CA GLY A 63 14.09 28.73 2.10
C GLY A 63 13.72 30.01 1.36
N ASN A 64 12.49 30.06 0.82
CA ASN A 64 11.94 31.25 0.15
C ASN A 64 11.20 32.21 1.13
N GLY A 65 11.23 31.98 2.44
CA GLY A 65 10.54 32.79 3.42
C GLY A 65 8.99 32.68 3.39
N GLN A 66 8.46 31.66 2.73
CA GLN A 66 7.01 31.45 2.56
C GLN A 66 6.43 30.62 3.72
N TRP A 67 6.45 31.17 4.94
CA TRP A 67 6.10 30.46 6.18
C TRP A 67 4.69 29.84 6.17
N PHE A 68 3.68 30.59 5.67
CA PHE A 68 2.32 30.06 5.56
C PHE A 68 2.21 28.93 4.54
N HIS A 69 2.96 29.01 3.44
CA HIS A 69 3.01 27.94 2.46
C HIS A 69 3.76 26.71 2.99
N ALA A 70 4.76 26.91 3.83
CA ALA A 70 5.45 25.81 4.52
C ALA A 70 4.48 25.02 5.41
N LEU A 71 3.60 25.68 6.16
CA LEU A 71 2.57 25.04 6.98
C LEU A 71 1.64 24.14 6.16
N TYR A 72 1.37 24.49 4.90
CA TYR A 72 0.57 23.67 3.99
C TYR A 72 1.13 22.25 3.82
N PHE A 73 2.46 22.09 3.81
CA PHE A 73 3.11 20.78 3.70
C PHE A 73 3.25 20.06 5.04
N VAL A 74 3.28 20.76 6.15
CA VAL A 74 3.34 20.15 7.49
C VAL A 74 2.07 19.33 7.79
N ILE A 75 0.90 19.81 7.37
CA ILE A 75 -0.38 19.15 7.63
C ILE A 75 -0.43 17.71 7.08
N PRO A 76 -0.19 17.44 5.78
CA PRO A 76 -0.20 16.07 5.25
C PRO A 76 0.93 15.19 5.83
N ILE A 77 2.11 15.76 6.13
CA ILE A 77 3.20 15.03 6.78
C ILE A 77 2.76 14.57 8.19
N THR A 78 2.12 15.45 8.96
CA THR A 78 1.59 15.11 10.29
C THR A 78 0.50 14.06 10.20
N ALA A 79 -0.43 14.18 9.24
CA ALA A 79 -1.48 13.18 9.00
C ALA A 79 -0.88 11.80 8.69
N TYR A 80 0.19 11.76 7.90
CA TYR A 80 0.91 10.53 7.60
C TYR A 80 1.53 9.91 8.87
N CYS A 81 2.17 10.71 9.70
CA CYS A 81 2.76 10.26 10.97
C CYS A 81 1.69 9.68 11.91
N VAL A 82 0.56 10.40 12.09
CA VAL A 82 -0.56 9.95 12.93
C VAL A 82 -1.16 8.65 12.42
N GLY A 83 -1.35 8.50 11.10
CA GLY A 83 -1.84 7.25 10.51
C GLY A 83 -0.90 6.07 10.78
N THR A 84 0.41 6.28 10.66
CA THR A 84 1.41 5.26 11.02
C THR A 84 1.31 4.87 12.51
N MET A 85 1.19 5.84 13.41
CA MET A 85 1.04 5.57 14.86
C MET A 85 -0.21 4.77 15.16
N LEU A 86 -1.34 5.12 14.56
CA LEU A 86 -2.61 4.40 14.76
C LEU A 86 -2.56 2.99 14.18
N SER A 87 -1.95 2.79 13.02
CA SER A 87 -1.80 1.45 12.44
C SER A 87 -0.87 0.52 13.23
N GLU A 88 -0.06 1.04 14.15
CA GLU A 88 0.72 0.22 15.08
C GLU A 88 -0.08 -0.17 16.33
N VAL A 89 -1.02 0.69 16.75
CA VAL A 89 -1.80 0.49 17.99
C VAL A 89 -3.08 -0.31 17.75
N LEU A 90 -3.82 0.00 16.67
CA LEU A 90 -5.15 -0.56 16.41
C LEU A 90 -5.20 -2.08 16.19
N PRO A 91 -4.20 -2.73 15.56
CA PRO A 91 -4.21 -4.18 15.36
C PRO A 91 -4.43 -4.98 16.65
N GLY A 92 -3.83 -4.52 17.77
CA GLY A 92 -3.97 -5.14 19.08
C GLY A 92 -5.40 -5.10 19.63
N TYR A 93 -6.17 -4.05 19.30
CA TYR A 93 -7.57 -3.94 19.69
C TYR A 93 -8.50 -4.76 18.78
N VAL A 94 -8.25 -4.70 17.46
CA VAL A 94 -9.05 -5.45 16.47
C VAL A 94 -8.92 -6.94 16.67
N LYS A 95 -7.73 -7.45 16.97
CA LYS A 95 -7.47 -8.84 17.27
C LYS A 95 -8.39 -9.39 18.39
N LYS A 96 -8.72 -8.58 19.39
CA LYS A 96 -9.60 -8.98 20.52
C LYS A 96 -11.05 -9.23 20.09
N SER A 97 -11.49 -8.70 18.94
CA SER A 97 -12.85 -8.90 18.45
C SER A 97 -13.07 -10.28 17.83
N HIS A 98 -12.00 -10.95 17.34
CA HIS A 98 -12.03 -12.23 16.63
C HIS A 98 -13.01 -12.30 15.44
N LEU A 99 -13.42 -11.15 14.90
CA LEU A 99 -14.37 -11.07 13.78
C LEU A 99 -13.66 -11.04 12.42
N ILE A 100 -12.75 -10.10 12.25
CA ILE A 100 -11.94 -9.89 11.05
C ILE A 100 -10.53 -9.45 11.45
N ARG A 101 -9.59 -9.57 10.54
CA ARG A 101 -8.23 -9.06 10.75
C ARG A 101 -8.15 -7.57 10.59
N TRP A 102 -7.08 -7.00 11.13
CA TRP A 102 -6.75 -5.59 10.98
C TRP A 102 -6.60 -5.18 9.51
N ASP A 103 -5.89 -5.96 8.70
CA ASP A 103 -5.67 -5.73 7.29
C ASP A 103 -7.00 -5.60 6.52
N THR A 104 -7.97 -6.47 6.79
CA THR A 104 -9.31 -6.40 6.21
C THR A 104 -10.06 -5.15 6.67
N LEU A 105 -10.03 -4.83 7.96
CA LEU A 105 -10.66 -3.61 8.49
C LEU A 105 -10.05 -2.35 7.91
N LEU A 106 -8.74 -2.32 7.70
CA LEU A 106 -8.06 -1.19 7.07
C LEU A 106 -8.59 -0.93 5.66
N ILE A 107 -8.76 -1.98 4.83
CA ILE A 107 -9.33 -1.80 3.49
C ILE A 107 -10.78 -1.26 3.56
N VAL A 108 -11.57 -1.68 4.55
CA VAL A 108 -12.90 -1.07 4.78
C VAL A 108 -12.77 0.42 5.08
N ILE A 109 -11.85 0.81 5.96
CA ILE A 109 -11.59 2.23 6.28
C ILE A 109 -11.18 3.01 5.03
N GLU A 110 -10.26 2.47 4.22
CA GLU A 110 -9.83 3.10 2.95
C GLU A 110 -11.00 3.30 1.99
N ILE A 111 -11.86 2.30 1.81
CA ILE A 111 -13.05 2.37 0.97
C ILE A 111 -14.00 3.45 1.48
N LEU A 112 -14.28 3.52 2.79
CA LEU A 112 -15.15 4.54 3.38
C LEU A 112 -14.59 5.95 3.17
N VAL A 113 -13.29 6.13 3.34
CA VAL A 113 -12.62 7.41 3.07
C VAL A 113 -12.74 7.79 1.60
N VAL A 114 -12.50 6.86 0.68
CA VAL A 114 -12.62 7.11 -0.77
C VAL A 114 -14.06 7.46 -1.17
N ILE A 115 -15.05 6.75 -0.63
CA ILE A 115 -16.47 7.06 -0.85
C ILE A 115 -16.78 8.49 -0.39
N PHE A 116 -16.37 8.84 0.83
CA PHE A 116 -16.57 10.18 1.38
C PHE A 116 -15.92 11.26 0.52
N LEU A 117 -14.67 11.06 0.09
CA LEU A 117 -13.93 12.03 -0.72
C LEU A 117 -14.57 12.29 -2.09
N GLY A 118 -15.20 11.30 -2.70
CA GLY A 118 -15.90 11.46 -3.98
C GLY A 118 -17.21 12.23 -3.88
N PHE A 119 -17.77 12.36 -2.66
CA PHE A 119 -18.92 13.24 -2.40
C PHE A 119 -18.52 14.70 -2.11
N LEU A 120 -17.25 14.99 -1.88
CA LEU A 120 -16.81 16.35 -1.62
C LEU A 120 -17.01 17.23 -2.87
N PRO A 121 -17.61 18.43 -2.72
CA PRO A 121 -17.70 19.38 -3.80
C PRO A 121 -16.31 19.89 -4.21
N GLU A 122 -16.18 20.31 -5.47
CA GLU A 122 -14.88 20.83 -5.98
C GLU A 122 -14.40 22.08 -5.23
N SER A 123 -15.34 22.83 -4.61
CA SER A 123 -15.04 24.00 -3.76
C SER A 123 -14.53 23.64 -2.37
N ALA A 124 -14.56 22.35 -1.98
CA ALA A 124 -14.06 21.93 -0.67
C ALA A 124 -12.54 22.18 -0.53
N PRO A 125 -12.06 22.53 0.68
CA PRO A 125 -10.63 22.70 0.91
C PRO A 125 -9.84 21.44 0.53
N VAL A 126 -8.85 21.59 -0.36
CA VAL A 126 -8.04 20.48 -0.85
C VAL A 126 -7.31 19.72 0.28
N GLN A 127 -7.05 20.40 1.40
CA GLN A 127 -6.43 19.84 2.60
C GLN A 127 -7.21 18.65 3.16
N ILE A 128 -8.55 18.64 3.06
CA ILE A 128 -9.37 17.52 3.52
C ILE A 128 -8.96 16.24 2.79
N THR A 129 -8.88 16.32 1.47
CA THR A 129 -8.43 15.19 0.64
C THR A 129 -6.98 14.81 0.94
N GLN A 130 -6.08 15.79 1.05
CA GLN A 130 -4.68 15.55 1.33
C GLN A 130 -4.48 14.85 2.67
N VAL A 131 -5.12 15.32 3.74
CA VAL A 131 -5.02 14.74 5.08
C VAL A 131 -5.53 13.29 5.07
N LEU A 132 -6.73 13.06 4.55
CA LEU A 132 -7.36 11.73 4.58
C LEU A 132 -6.60 10.71 3.74
N ILE A 133 -6.14 11.08 2.53
CA ILE A 133 -5.38 10.13 1.69
C ILE A 133 -3.98 9.88 2.27
N ASN A 134 -3.28 10.91 2.78
CA ASN A 134 -2.00 10.69 3.47
C ASN A 134 -2.16 9.77 4.68
N PHE A 135 -3.22 9.95 5.44
CA PHE A 135 -3.55 9.15 6.60
C PHE A 135 -3.75 7.66 6.22
N ILE A 136 -4.64 7.36 5.26
CA ILE A 136 -4.88 5.96 4.86
C ILE A 136 -3.66 5.34 4.16
N CYS A 137 -2.93 6.09 3.31
CA CYS A 137 -1.71 5.59 2.68
C CYS A 137 -0.62 5.22 3.70
N SER A 138 -0.51 5.97 4.80
CA SER A 138 0.45 5.65 5.86
C SER A 138 0.08 4.37 6.60
N MET A 139 -1.21 4.18 6.89
CA MET A 139 -1.73 2.97 7.52
C MET A 139 -1.52 1.76 6.61
N GLN A 140 -1.82 1.90 5.31
CA GLN A 140 -1.59 0.87 4.30
C GLN A 140 -0.11 0.45 4.24
N TYR A 141 0.80 1.42 4.15
CA TYR A 141 2.23 1.15 4.11
C TYR A 141 2.73 0.43 5.36
N ASN A 142 2.25 0.85 6.54
CA ASN A 142 2.66 0.25 7.80
C ASN A 142 2.05 -1.15 8.04
N THR A 143 0.90 -1.46 7.45
CA THR A 143 0.21 -2.75 7.59
C THR A 143 0.72 -3.80 6.60
N PHE A 144 0.88 -3.46 5.32
CA PHE A 144 1.27 -4.40 4.26
C PHE A 144 2.77 -4.31 3.98
N ARG A 145 3.57 -5.14 4.66
CA ARG A 145 5.04 -5.04 4.66
C ARG A 145 5.76 -6.11 3.85
N GLN A 146 5.09 -7.25 3.56
CA GLN A 146 5.73 -8.39 2.92
C GLN A 146 4.76 -9.19 2.05
N ALA A 147 5.12 -9.43 0.79
CA ALA A 147 4.38 -10.29 -0.13
C ALA A 147 5.13 -11.61 -0.36
N GLU A 148 4.51 -12.72 -0.04
CA GLU A 148 5.04 -14.10 -0.24
C GLU A 148 6.51 -14.27 0.15
N GLY A 149 6.90 -13.68 1.29
CA GLY A 149 8.27 -13.73 1.81
C GLY A 149 9.22 -12.67 1.24
N ILE A 150 8.76 -11.77 0.38
CA ILE A 150 9.55 -10.68 -0.17
C ILE A 150 9.13 -9.37 0.52
N PRO A 151 10.04 -8.65 1.24
CA PRO A 151 9.74 -7.35 1.82
C PRO A 151 9.30 -6.35 0.74
N MET A 152 8.16 -5.69 0.96
CA MET A 152 7.51 -4.81 0.00
C MET A 152 7.19 -3.44 0.61
N ALA A 153 7.00 -2.47 -0.27
CA ALA A 153 6.31 -1.22 0.01
C ALA A 153 5.05 -1.19 -0.85
N THR A 154 3.92 -0.73 -0.33
CA THR A 154 2.66 -0.67 -1.08
C THR A 154 2.34 0.72 -1.61
N THR A 155 3.13 1.75 -1.26
CA THR A 155 2.76 3.14 -1.52
C THR A 155 3.79 3.95 -2.30
N PHE A 156 5.02 3.47 -2.49
CA PHE A 156 6.07 4.22 -3.19
C PHE A 156 7.05 3.34 -3.97
N CYS A 157 7.70 3.91 -4.99
CA CYS A 157 8.49 3.19 -5.98
C CYS A 157 9.97 3.03 -5.64
N THR A 158 10.56 3.91 -4.81
CA THR A 158 12.02 3.97 -4.57
C THR A 158 12.60 2.64 -4.10
N ASN A 159 11.91 1.95 -3.18
CA ASN A 159 12.37 0.64 -2.72
C ASN A 159 12.32 -0.41 -3.84
N HIS A 160 11.28 -0.39 -4.68
CA HIS A 160 11.16 -1.34 -5.78
C HIS A 160 12.26 -1.16 -6.82
N ILE A 161 12.61 0.09 -7.19
CA ILE A 161 13.74 0.39 -8.09
C ILE A 161 15.05 -0.16 -7.52
N ARG A 162 15.31 0.08 -6.23
CA ARG A 162 16.49 -0.46 -5.54
C ARG A 162 16.54 -1.98 -5.60
N GLN A 163 15.41 -2.66 -5.35
CA GLN A 163 15.33 -4.12 -5.37
C GLN A 163 15.50 -4.70 -6.78
N VAL A 164 14.97 -4.02 -7.80
CA VAL A 164 15.19 -4.39 -9.21
C VAL A 164 16.68 -4.36 -9.53
N GLY A 165 17.39 -3.27 -9.20
CA GLY A 165 18.83 -3.16 -9.43
C GLY A 165 19.64 -4.26 -8.71
N ILE A 166 19.32 -4.53 -7.45
CA ILE A 166 19.95 -5.60 -6.67
C ILE A 166 19.68 -6.98 -7.32
N ALA A 167 18.43 -7.25 -7.71
CA ALA A 167 18.05 -8.53 -8.27
C ALA A 167 18.71 -8.80 -9.63
N ILE A 168 18.82 -7.79 -10.49
CA ILE A 168 19.56 -7.87 -11.77
C ILE A 168 21.02 -8.23 -11.49
N THR A 169 21.69 -7.45 -10.64
CA THR A 169 23.11 -7.65 -10.33
C THR A 169 23.38 -9.03 -9.77
N LYS A 170 22.53 -9.49 -8.81
CA LYS A 170 22.69 -10.82 -8.20
C LYS A 170 22.41 -11.96 -9.17
N SER A 171 21.41 -11.82 -10.07
CA SER A 171 21.13 -12.86 -11.08
C SER A 171 22.25 -13.02 -12.10
N LEU A 172 23.03 -11.96 -12.36
CA LEU A 172 24.20 -12.02 -13.23
C LEU A 172 25.44 -12.55 -12.54
N ARG A 173 25.65 -12.18 -11.25
CA ARG A 173 26.83 -12.59 -10.48
C ARG A 173 26.75 -14.03 -9.94
N HIS A 174 25.54 -14.52 -9.64
CA HIS A 174 25.31 -15.82 -9.02
C HIS A 174 24.38 -16.68 -9.90
N PRO A 175 24.85 -17.23 -11.02
CA PRO A 175 24.01 -18.03 -11.93
C PRO A 175 23.36 -19.24 -11.26
N GLN A 176 23.99 -19.79 -10.24
CA GLN A 176 23.48 -20.95 -9.47
C GLN A 176 22.19 -20.58 -8.68
N GLU A 177 22.05 -19.34 -8.24
CA GLU A 177 20.90 -18.83 -7.48
C GLU A 177 20.01 -17.89 -8.32
N ARG A 178 20.04 -18.03 -9.65
CA ARG A 178 19.35 -17.12 -10.58
C ARG A 178 17.84 -17.11 -10.39
N LEU A 179 17.21 -18.24 -10.14
CA LEU A 179 15.74 -18.36 -10.05
C LEU A 179 15.13 -17.51 -8.93
N PRO A 180 15.61 -17.55 -7.67
CA PRO A 180 15.11 -16.65 -6.61
C PRO A 180 15.29 -15.17 -6.94
N HIS A 181 16.41 -14.79 -7.58
CA HIS A 181 16.67 -13.40 -7.96
C HIS A 181 15.75 -12.94 -9.09
N LEU A 182 15.45 -13.78 -10.07
CA LEU A 182 14.49 -13.48 -11.14
C LEU A 182 13.06 -13.37 -10.60
N ARG A 183 12.65 -14.23 -9.65
CA ARG A 183 11.36 -14.07 -8.97
C ARG A 183 11.27 -12.70 -8.31
N ARG A 184 12.27 -12.30 -7.51
CA ARG A 184 12.32 -10.98 -6.87
C ARG A 184 12.28 -9.83 -7.85
N LEU A 185 13.06 -9.93 -8.95
CA LEU A 185 13.04 -8.97 -10.05
C LEU A 185 11.65 -8.80 -10.63
N ARG A 186 11.01 -9.92 -11.02
CA ARG A 186 9.65 -9.92 -11.59
C ARG A 186 8.65 -9.28 -10.64
N THR A 187 8.63 -9.67 -9.36
CA THR A 187 7.69 -9.15 -8.39
C THR A 187 7.83 -7.64 -8.23
N HIS A 188 9.05 -7.12 -8.02
CA HIS A 188 9.23 -5.68 -7.89
C HIS A 188 8.97 -4.91 -9.19
N ALA A 189 9.28 -5.47 -10.37
CA ALA A 189 8.96 -4.84 -11.66
C ALA A 189 7.44 -4.74 -11.88
N VAL A 190 6.69 -5.79 -11.54
CA VAL A 190 5.21 -5.77 -11.61
C VAL A 190 4.63 -4.69 -10.70
N MET A 191 5.17 -4.51 -9.48
CA MET A 191 4.73 -3.44 -8.57
C MET A 191 4.92 -2.05 -9.19
N LEU A 192 6.08 -1.79 -9.81
CA LEU A 192 6.35 -0.52 -10.50
C LEU A 192 5.37 -0.27 -11.66
N VAL A 193 5.14 -1.30 -12.48
CA VAL A 193 4.18 -1.21 -13.59
C VAL A 193 2.76 -0.94 -13.07
N SER A 194 2.32 -1.64 -12.03
CA SER A 194 1.01 -1.44 -11.41
C SER A 194 0.83 -0.02 -10.88
N PHE A 195 1.85 0.53 -10.22
CA PHE A 195 1.82 1.91 -9.75
C PHE A 195 1.66 2.90 -10.90
N VAL A 196 2.42 2.74 -11.97
CA VAL A 196 2.33 3.61 -13.16
C VAL A 196 0.96 3.49 -13.82
N LEU A 197 0.43 2.28 -13.97
CA LEU A 197 -0.91 2.06 -14.55
C LEU A 197 -2.00 2.75 -13.72
N GLY A 198 -1.91 2.68 -12.39
CA GLY A 198 -2.81 3.41 -11.49
C GLY A 198 -2.74 4.92 -11.69
N GLY A 199 -1.53 5.48 -11.78
CA GLY A 199 -1.32 6.90 -12.04
C GLY A 199 -1.85 7.35 -13.40
N VAL A 200 -1.62 6.56 -14.45
CA VAL A 200 -2.15 6.82 -15.81
C VAL A 200 -3.69 6.82 -15.80
N ALA A 201 -4.29 5.80 -15.19
CA ALA A 201 -5.75 5.70 -15.07
C ALA A 201 -6.32 6.91 -14.32
N SER A 202 -5.73 7.30 -13.20
CA SER A 202 -6.14 8.47 -12.41
C SER A 202 -6.05 9.75 -13.23
N THR A 203 -4.91 10.00 -13.89
CA THR A 203 -4.69 11.19 -14.70
C THR A 203 -5.71 11.30 -15.84
N PHE A 204 -6.02 10.18 -16.49
CA PHE A 204 -7.02 10.13 -17.55
C PHE A 204 -8.44 10.41 -17.01
N LEU A 205 -8.84 9.72 -15.93
CA LEU A 205 -10.19 9.85 -15.37
C LEU A 205 -10.43 11.20 -14.72
N CYS A 206 -9.42 11.83 -14.13
CA CYS A 206 -9.54 13.18 -13.57
C CYS A 206 -9.92 14.24 -14.61
N ARG A 207 -9.59 14.03 -15.89
CA ARG A 207 -9.97 14.97 -16.97
C ARG A 207 -11.48 15.02 -17.20
N PHE A 208 -12.18 13.91 -16.93
CA PHE A 208 -13.62 13.79 -17.19
C PHE A 208 -14.47 13.89 -15.92
N PHE A 209 -13.97 13.38 -14.79
CA PHE A 209 -14.73 13.20 -13.56
C PHE A 209 -14.27 14.12 -12.41
N LEU A 210 -13.16 14.86 -12.58
CA LEU A 210 -12.59 15.73 -11.54
C LEU A 210 -12.46 14.99 -10.19
N GLY A 211 -12.94 15.56 -9.09
CA GLY A 211 -12.89 14.95 -7.76
C GLY A 211 -13.60 13.61 -7.63
N LYS A 212 -14.67 13.38 -8.40
CA LYS A 212 -15.38 12.08 -8.44
C LYS A 212 -14.55 10.98 -9.04
N ALA A 213 -13.47 11.31 -9.78
CA ALA A 213 -12.54 10.31 -10.32
C ALA A 213 -12.00 9.39 -9.22
N ILE A 214 -11.92 9.84 -7.97
CA ILE A 214 -11.40 9.02 -6.86
C ILE A 214 -12.18 7.71 -6.67
N TRP A 215 -13.48 7.68 -7.03
CA TRP A 215 -14.30 6.47 -6.89
C TRP A 215 -13.82 5.29 -7.75
N PHE A 216 -13.08 5.53 -8.84
CA PHE A 216 -12.54 4.44 -9.64
C PHE A 216 -11.46 3.64 -8.89
N SER A 217 -10.83 4.21 -7.86
CA SER A 217 -9.94 3.46 -6.98
C SER A 217 -10.69 2.42 -6.10
N LEU A 218 -12.02 2.52 -5.99
CA LEU A 218 -12.83 1.50 -5.33
C LEU A 218 -12.79 0.15 -6.06
N ILE A 219 -12.45 0.14 -7.35
CA ILE A 219 -12.37 -1.12 -8.12
C ILE A 219 -11.25 -2.02 -7.56
N PRO A 220 -9.98 -1.62 -7.56
CA PRO A 220 -8.93 -2.46 -6.98
C PRO A 220 -9.12 -2.70 -5.48
N LEU A 221 -9.55 -1.70 -4.70
CA LEU A 221 -9.80 -1.86 -3.27
C LEU A 221 -10.96 -2.84 -3.00
N GLY A 222 -12.01 -2.83 -3.80
CA GLY A 222 -13.13 -3.76 -3.70
C GLY A 222 -12.72 -5.21 -3.95
N PHE A 223 -11.84 -5.46 -4.93
CA PHE A 223 -11.27 -6.79 -5.15
C PHE A 223 -10.43 -7.25 -3.96
N VAL A 224 -9.56 -6.38 -3.41
CA VAL A 224 -8.79 -6.69 -2.20
C VAL A 224 -9.73 -6.99 -1.03
N LEU A 225 -10.75 -6.15 -0.80
CA LEU A 225 -11.71 -6.38 0.28
C LEU A 225 -12.43 -7.71 0.16
N ALA A 226 -12.92 -8.04 -1.05
CA ALA A 226 -13.63 -9.30 -1.28
C ALA A 226 -12.74 -10.52 -1.00
N ASP A 227 -11.49 -10.47 -1.43
CA ASP A 227 -10.51 -11.54 -1.21
C ASP A 227 -10.16 -11.70 0.27
N LEU A 228 -9.87 -10.61 0.97
CA LEU A 228 -9.56 -10.63 2.41
C LEU A 228 -10.77 -11.03 3.27
N LEU A 229 -11.98 -10.55 2.96
CA LEU A 229 -13.20 -10.96 3.66
C LEU A 229 -13.47 -12.44 3.47
N TYR A 230 -13.32 -12.96 2.25
CA TYR A 230 -13.47 -14.40 2.00
C TYR A 230 -12.42 -15.21 2.78
N ALA A 231 -11.19 -14.71 2.86
CA ALA A 231 -10.16 -15.34 3.66
C ALA A 231 -10.52 -15.38 5.15
N ASP A 232 -10.88 -14.25 5.73
CA ASP A 232 -11.21 -14.13 7.16
C ASP A 232 -12.42 -14.97 7.57
N LEU A 233 -13.48 -14.96 6.74
CA LEU A 233 -14.75 -15.62 7.08
C LEU A 233 -14.77 -17.10 6.75
N VAL A 234 -14.01 -17.55 5.75
CA VAL A 234 -14.11 -18.93 5.22
C VAL A 234 -12.77 -19.65 5.28
N LYS A 235 -11.74 -19.13 4.58
CA LYS A 235 -10.50 -19.85 4.29
C LYS A 235 -9.54 -19.91 5.49
N GLU A 236 -9.47 -18.84 6.27
CA GLU A 236 -8.51 -18.62 7.36
C GLU A 236 -9.18 -18.35 8.71
N LYS A 237 -10.47 -18.67 8.85
CA LYS A 237 -11.27 -18.43 10.06
C LYS A 237 -10.61 -18.94 11.35
N GLY A 238 -9.87 -20.04 11.29
CA GLY A 238 -9.09 -20.59 12.43
C GLY A 238 -7.71 -19.96 12.62
N ARG A 239 -7.35 -18.94 11.83
CA ARG A 239 -6.02 -18.30 11.81
C ARG A 239 -6.10 -16.78 11.98
N LEU A 240 -7.22 -16.23 12.44
CA LEU A 240 -7.43 -14.79 12.63
C LEU A 240 -6.43 -14.17 13.63
N ASP A 241 -5.93 -14.96 14.56
CA ASP A 241 -4.91 -14.53 15.53
C ASP A 241 -3.48 -14.53 14.99
N GLN A 242 -3.27 -15.11 13.81
CA GLN A 242 -1.94 -15.19 13.22
C GLN A 242 -1.53 -13.80 12.70
N ILE A 243 -0.39 -13.32 13.18
CA ILE A 243 0.19 -12.04 12.73
C ILE A 243 0.83 -12.25 11.35
N PRO A 244 0.53 -11.41 10.35
CA PRO A 244 1.20 -11.45 9.05
C PRO A 244 2.72 -11.29 9.20
N ARG A 245 3.48 -11.88 8.30
CA ARG A 245 4.93 -11.79 8.32
C ARG A 245 5.39 -10.36 8.01
N GLY A 246 6.46 -9.93 8.70
CA GLY A 246 7.02 -8.59 8.52
C GLY A 246 6.54 -7.57 9.57
N HIS A 247 5.67 -8.00 10.49
CA HIS A 247 5.26 -7.22 11.67
C HIS A 247 6.09 -7.57 12.88
#